data_807bc8d022f6c86dfc3d7272d59f7337
#
_entry.id   807bc8d022f6c86dfc3d7272d59f7337
#
_cell.length_a   1.000
_cell.length_b   1.000
_cell.length_c   1.000
_cell.angle_alpha   90.00
_cell.angle_beta   90.00
_cell.angle_gamma   90.00
#
_symmetry.space_group_name_H-M   'P 1'
#
loop_
_entity.id
_entity.type
_entity.pdbx_description
1 polymer ?
#
loop_
_entity_poly.entity_id
_entity_poly.type
_entity_poly.pdbx_seq_one_letter_code
_entity_poly.pdbx_strand_id
1 'polypeptide(L)'
;MDIPRIFNITESAHRIHNPITPEKLATLGAALRLESGARVLDLGSGSGEMLCTWARDHGVIGTGIDMSQLFTEQAKLRAEELGVADRVEFIHGDAAGYVSDEKASVAACVGATWIAGGVAGTIELLARSLRTGGIILIGEPYWRQLPPTEDVAKGC
;
A
#
# COMPACT_ATOMS: atom_id res chain seq x y z
N MET A 1 3.17 -17.08 -5.37
CA MET A 1 2.26 -17.61 -4.31
C MET A 1 1.05 -16.71 -4.34
N ASP A 2 -0.15 -17.24 -4.46
CA ASP A 2 -1.38 -16.41 -4.53
C ASP A 2 -1.93 -16.21 -3.11
N ILE A 3 -2.65 -15.10 -2.87
CA ILE A 3 -3.31 -14.87 -1.58
C ILE A 3 -4.39 -15.94 -1.34
N PRO A 4 -4.68 -16.31 -0.08
CA PRO A 4 -5.74 -17.26 0.21
C PRO A 4 -7.06 -16.84 -0.47
N ARG A 5 -7.73 -17.79 -1.13
CA ARG A 5 -8.98 -17.56 -1.88
C ARG A 5 -10.04 -16.81 -1.08
N ILE A 6 -10.04 -16.98 0.24
CA ILE A 6 -10.96 -16.27 1.13
C ILE A 6 -10.80 -14.75 1.04
N PHE A 7 -9.56 -14.23 0.99
CA PHE A 7 -9.29 -12.80 0.85
C PHE A 7 -9.79 -12.26 -0.49
N ASN A 8 -9.59 -12.99 -1.58
CA ASN A 8 -10.15 -12.59 -2.87
C ASN A 8 -11.67 -12.47 -2.83
N ILE A 9 -12.36 -13.35 -2.08
CA ILE A 9 -13.82 -13.32 -1.96
C ILE A 9 -14.29 -12.17 -1.06
N THR A 10 -13.68 -12.00 0.11
CA THR A 10 -14.13 -11.01 1.11
C THR A 10 -13.79 -9.59 0.69
N GLU A 11 -12.65 -9.37 0.05
CA GLU A 11 -12.15 -8.04 -0.28
C GLU A 11 -12.45 -7.59 -1.72
N SER A 12 -12.95 -8.49 -2.58
CA SER A 12 -13.17 -8.20 -4.01
C SER A 12 -14.13 -7.04 -4.30
N ALA A 13 -15.02 -6.72 -3.37
CA ALA A 13 -15.95 -5.59 -3.47
C ALA A 13 -15.47 -4.32 -2.76
N HIS A 14 -14.34 -4.38 -2.06
CA HIS A 14 -13.78 -3.25 -1.32
C HIS A 14 -12.71 -2.53 -2.15
N ARG A 15 -12.75 -1.20 -2.18
CA ARG A 15 -11.69 -0.39 -2.81
C ARG A 15 -10.51 -0.17 -1.86
N ILE A 16 -10.75 -0.16 -0.56
CA ILE A 16 -9.76 -0.04 0.49
C ILE A 16 -9.87 -1.30 1.36
N HIS A 17 -8.81 -2.10 1.39
CA HIS A 17 -8.75 -3.39 2.10
C HIS A 17 -8.36 -3.25 3.58
N ASN A 18 -8.26 -2.02 4.06
CA ASN A 18 -7.89 -1.67 5.43
C ASN A 18 -9.01 -0.86 6.09
N PRO A 19 -9.11 -0.82 7.42
CA PRO A 19 -10.12 -0.04 8.14
C PRO A 19 -9.86 1.47 8.10
N ILE A 20 -9.60 1.98 6.91
CA ILE A 20 -9.33 3.40 6.62
C ILE A 20 -10.44 3.90 5.71
N THR A 21 -11.08 5.01 6.07
CA THR A 21 -12.09 5.62 5.19
C THR A 21 -11.42 6.45 4.08
N PRO A 22 -12.12 6.70 2.94
CA PRO A 22 -11.61 7.57 1.88
C PRO A 22 -11.17 8.96 2.39
N GLU A 23 -11.90 9.53 3.36
CA GLU A 23 -11.58 10.84 3.95
C GLU A 23 -10.30 10.80 4.76
N LYS A 24 -10.04 9.70 5.49
CA LYS A 24 -8.79 9.51 6.23
C LYS A 24 -7.61 9.31 5.28
N LEU A 25 -7.83 8.58 4.18
CA LEU A 25 -6.81 8.37 3.15
C LEU A 25 -6.44 9.70 2.46
N ALA A 26 -7.42 10.55 2.15
CA ALA A 26 -7.21 11.89 1.62
C ALA A 26 -6.46 12.79 2.62
N THR A 27 -6.86 12.75 3.91
CA THR A 27 -6.19 13.49 4.98
C THR A 27 -4.73 13.08 5.14
N LEU A 28 -4.43 11.78 5.02
CA LEU A 28 -3.07 11.26 5.07
C LEU A 28 -2.22 11.80 3.90
N GLY A 29 -2.75 11.76 2.67
CA GLY A 29 -2.08 12.32 1.49
C GLY A 29 -1.78 13.82 1.65
N ALA A 30 -2.72 14.59 2.17
CA ALA A 30 -2.53 16.01 2.45
C ALA A 30 -1.47 16.26 3.55
N ALA A 31 -1.46 15.44 4.61
CA ALA A 31 -0.50 15.54 5.71
C ALA A 31 0.94 15.27 5.27
N LEU A 32 1.13 14.39 4.30
CA LEU A 32 2.45 14.07 3.72
C LEU A 32 3.00 15.21 2.85
N ARG A 33 2.19 16.21 2.50
CA ARG A 33 2.58 17.36 1.66
C ARG A 33 3.27 16.92 0.37
N LEU A 34 2.64 15.96 -0.31
CA LEU A 34 3.16 15.38 -1.55
C LEU A 34 3.24 16.46 -2.64
N GLU A 35 4.41 16.60 -3.23
CA GLU A 35 4.62 17.48 -4.37
C GLU A 35 4.23 16.76 -5.68
N SER A 36 3.77 17.51 -6.67
CA SER A 36 3.49 16.96 -8.00
C SER A 36 4.77 16.35 -8.59
N GLY A 37 4.64 15.12 -9.10
CA GLY A 37 5.78 14.34 -9.60
C GLY A 37 6.56 13.59 -8.50
N ALA A 38 6.20 13.73 -7.22
CA ALA A 38 6.79 12.91 -6.16
C ALA A 38 6.51 11.42 -6.42
N ARG A 39 7.53 10.58 -6.27
CA ARG A 39 7.39 9.13 -6.44
C ARG A 39 6.91 8.47 -5.16
N VAL A 40 5.90 7.62 -5.29
CA VAL A 40 5.33 6.82 -4.18
C VAL A 40 5.38 5.35 -4.55
N LEU A 41 6.04 4.54 -3.72
CA LEU A 41 6.06 3.09 -3.80
C LEU A 41 5.07 2.52 -2.78
N ASP A 42 4.25 1.54 -3.17
CA ASP A 42 3.32 0.86 -2.26
C ASP A 42 3.45 -0.67 -2.39
N LEU A 43 3.95 -1.30 -1.34
CA LEU A 43 4.12 -2.76 -1.26
C LEU A 43 2.88 -3.39 -0.60
N GLY A 44 2.18 -4.25 -1.33
CA GLY A 44 0.85 -4.75 -0.97
C GLY A 44 -0.23 -3.73 -1.30
N SER A 45 -0.21 -3.20 -2.53
CA SER A 45 -1.04 -2.05 -2.94
C SER A 45 -2.54 -2.36 -3.07
N GLY A 46 -2.94 -3.64 -3.00
CA GLY A 46 -4.33 -4.05 -3.14
C GLY A 46 -4.98 -3.52 -4.42
N SER A 47 -6.21 -3.04 -4.32
CA SER A 47 -6.96 -2.44 -5.45
C SER A 47 -6.52 -1.00 -5.81
N GLY A 48 -5.37 -0.53 -5.30
CA GLY A 48 -4.69 0.67 -5.77
C GLY A 48 -5.33 2.01 -5.37
N GLU A 49 -6.33 2.04 -4.48
CA GLU A 49 -7.07 3.26 -4.16
C GLU A 49 -6.16 4.39 -3.64
N MET A 50 -5.16 4.06 -2.81
CA MET A 50 -4.23 5.06 -2.27
C MET A 50 -3.44 5.74 -3.40
N LEU A 51 -2.77 4.97 -4.25
CA LEU A 51 -1.96 5.54 -5.33
C LEU A 51 -2.80 6.27 -6.36
N CYS A 52 -3.96 5.73 -6.75
CA CYS A 52 -4.84 6.35 -7.73
C CYS A 52 -5.40 7.69 -7.24
N THR A 53 -5.88 7.76 -5.99
CA THR A 53 -6.42 9.00 -5.44
C THR A 53 -5.32 10.03 -5.20
N TRP A 54 -4.15 9.64 -4.72
CA TRP A 54 -3.03 10.57 -4.54
C TRP A 54 -2.44 11.05 -5.87
N ALA A 55 -2.43 10.21 -6.92
CA ALA A 55 -2.05 10.66 -8.26
C ALA A 55 -3.03 11.72 -8.80
N ARG A 56 -4.34 11.51 -8.60
CA ARG A 56 -5.37 12.48 -8.99
C ARG A 56 -5.28 13.78 -8.20
N ASP A 57 -5.15 13.69 -6.86
CA ASP A 57 -5.30 14.84 -5.97
C ASP A 57 -3.99 15.62 -5.78
N HIS A 58 -2.84 14.95 -5.88
CA HIS A 58 -1.52 15.53 -5.62
C HIS A 58 -0.56 15.43 -6.82
N GLY A 59 -0.95 14.72 -7.87
CA GLY A 59 -0.11 14.56 -9.07
C GLY A 59 1.14 13.70 -8.85
N VAL A 60 1.12 12.76 -7.90
CA VAL A 60 2.23 11.85 -7.67
C VAL A 60 2.40 10.84 -8.80
N ILE A 61 3.58 10.23 -8.88
CA ILE A 61 3.88 9.08 -9.73
C ILE A 61 3.95 7.86 -8.81
N GLY A 62 3.07 6.88 -9.00
CA GLY A 62 2.91 5.74 -8.12
C GLY A 62 3.37 4.42 -8.75
N THR A 63 4.01 3.57 -7.96
CA THR A 63 4.25 2.17 -8.29
C THR A 63 3.69 1.30 -7.18
N GLY A 64 2.73 0.45 -7.52
CA GLY A 64 2.11 -0.52 -6.60
C GLY A 64 2.47 -1.94 -6.97
N ILE A 65 2.80 -2.76 -5.99
CA ILE A 65 3.05 -4.19 -6.17
C ILE A 65 2.07 -4.97 -5.30
N ASP A 66 1.36 -5.91 -5.91
CA ASP A 66 0.47 -6.82 -5.19
C ASP A 66 0.55 -8.24 -5.76
N MET A 67 0.45 -9.24 -4.89
CA MET A 67 0.49 -10.64 -5.27
C MET A 67 -0.85 -11.16 -5.81
N SER A 68 -1.94 -10.41 -5.64
CA SER A 68 -3.25 -10.76 -6.17
C SER A 68 -3.40 -10.22 -7.59
N GLN A 69 -3.58 -11.12 -8.56
CA GLN A 69 -3.91 -10.73 -9.92
C GLN A 69 -5.22 -9.94 -9.97
N LEU A 70 -6.23 -10.38 -9.23
CA LEU A 70 -7.54 -9.71 -9.17
C LEU A 70 -7.39 -8.25 -8.72
N PHE A 71 -6.67 -8.02 -7.61
CA PHE A 71 -6.50 -6.66 -7.08
C PHE A 71 -5.64 -5.79 -8.00
N THR A 72 -4.61 -6.36 -8.61
CA THR A 72 -3.81 -5.65 -9.61
C THR A 72 -4.63 -5.21 -10.82
N GLU A 73 -5.53 -6.07 -11.32
CA GLU A 73 -6.45 -5.73 -12.41
C GLU A 73 -7.44 -4.64 -11.98
N GLN A 74 -8.02 -4.75 -10.79
CA GLN A 74 -8.89 -3.71 -10.22
C GLN A 74 -8.17 -2.36 -10.06
N ALA A 75 -6.90 -2.38 -9.63
CA ALA A 75 -6.10 -1.18 -9.49
C ALA A 75 -5.86 -0.49 -10.85
N LYS A 76 -5.59 -1.25 -11.91
CA LYS A 76 -5.45 -0.71 -13.27
C LYS A 76 -6.75 -0.08 -13.77
N LEU A 77 -7.88 -0.77 -13.59
CA LEU A 77 -9.20 -0.22 -13.93
C LEU A 77 -9.50 1.06 -13.13
N ARG A 78 -9.12 1.10 -11.86
CA ARG A 78 -9.29 2.29 -11.02
C ARG A 78 -8.45 3.47 -11.52
N ALA A 79 -7.24 3.23 -11.97
CA ALA A 79 -6.38 4.24 -12.58
C ALA A 79 -7.01 4.83 -13.86
N GLU A 80 -7.61 3.99 -14.69
CA GLU A 80 -8.35 4.42 -15.88
C GLU A 80 -9.58 5.26 -15.50
N GLU A 81 -10.41 4.78 -14.55
CA GLU A 81 -11.59 5.48 -14.04
C GLU A 81 -11.27 6.91 -13.55
N LEU A 82 -10.12 7.09 -12.89
CA LEU A 82 -9.70 8.38 -12.33
C LEU A 82 -8.86 9.21 -13.31
N GLY A 83 -8.56 8.69 -14.51
CA GLY A 83 -7.76 9.38 -15.52
C GLY A 83 -6.29 9.56 -15.11
N VAL A 84 -5.72 8.62 -14.36
CA VAL A 84 -4.35 8.66 -13.85
C VAL A 84 -3.49 7.48 -14.29
N ALA A 85 -3.94 6.71 -15.28
CA ALA A 85 -3.24 5.53 -15.77
C ALA A 85 -1.84 5.82 -16.35
N ASP A 86 -1.55 7.05 -16.72
CA ASP A 86 -0.24 7.53 -17.15
C ASP A 86 0.71 7.88 -15.98
N ARG A 87 0.18 7.92 -14.75
CA ARG A 87 0.92 8.30 -13.53
C ARG A 87 1.14 7.15 -12.57
N VAL A 88 0.39 6.07 -12.68
CA VAL A 88 0.49 4.93 -11.76
C VAL A 88 0.72 3.64 -12.51
N GLU A 89 1.63 2.83 -12.01
CA GLU A 89 1.90 1.49 -12.50
C GLU A 89 1.56 0.47 -11.43
N PHE A 90 0.86 -0.60 -11.81
CA PHE A 90 0.54 -1.71 -10.93
C PHE A 90 1.14 -3.01 -11.46
N ILE A 91 1.97 -3.63 -10.63
CA ILE A 91 2.72 -4.83 -10.94
C ILE A 91 2.11 -6.00 -10.17
N HIS A 92 1.66 -7.03 -10.88
CA HIS A 92 1.31 -8.30 -10.27
C HIS A 92 2.60 -9.06 -9.94
N GLY A 93 2.88 -9.24 -8.66
CA GLY A 93 4.11 -9.90 -8.22
C GLY A 93 4.26 -9.97 -6.71
N ASP A 94 5.27 -10.72 -6.28
CA ASP A 94 5.63 -10.80 -4.87
C ASP A 94 6.37 -9.52 -4.44
N ALA A 95 5.82 -8.82 -3.47
CA ALA A 95 6.43 -7.63 -2.90
C ALA A 95 7.58 -7.96 -1.92
N ALA A 96 7.71 -9.22 -1.49
CA ALA A 96 8.78 -9.65 -0.60
C ALA A 96 10.15 -9.48 -1.30
N GLY A 97 10.97 -8.60 -0.74
CA GLY A 97 12.29 -8.29 -1.30
C GLY A 97 12.30 -7.33 -2.48
N TYR A 98 11.15 -6.82 -2.92
CA TYR A 98 11.10 -5.82 -4.00
C TYR A 98 11.83 -4.53 -3.60
N VAL A 99 12.71 -4.09 -4.49
CA VAL A 99 13.44 -2.81 -4.35
C VAL A 99 13.32 -2.06 -5.67
N SER A 100 12.81 -0.84 -5.62
CA SER A 100 12.72 0.01 -6.81
C SER A 100 14.08 0.56 -7.21
N ASP A 101 14.37 0.55 -8.50
CA ASP A 101 15.55 1.22 -9.07
C ASP A 101 15.44 2.74 -8.96
N GLU A 102 14.22 3.27 -9.10
CA GLU A 102 13.94 4.68 -8.95
C GLU A 102 13.53 4.99 -7.51
N LYS A 103 14.31 5.85 -6.85
CA LYS A 103 14.12 6.18 -5.44
C LYS A 103 12.85 6.98 -5.21
N ALA A 104 12.03 6.49 -4.26
CA ALA A 104 10.76 7.08 -3.90
C ALA A 104 10.90 8.20 -2.85
N SER A 105 10.00 9.17 -2.90
CA SER A 105 9.80 10.17 -1.84
C SER A 105 9.05 9.58 -0.65
N VAL A 106 8.13 8.65 -0.94
CA VAL A 106 7.38 7.89 0.07
C VAL A 106 7.41 6.43 -0.33
N ALA A 107 7.73 5.55 0.60
CA ALA A 107 7.60 4.11 0.45
C ALA A 107 6.64 3.58 1.51
N ALA A 108 5.58 2.92 1.08
CA ALA A 108 4.45 2.52 1.88
C ALA A 108 4.26 1.00 1.93
N CYS A 109 3.71 0.54 3.04
CA CYS A 109 3.11 -0.79 3.19
C CYS A 109 1.98 -0.69 4.23
N VAL A 110 0.74 -0.82 3.80
CA VAL A 110 -0.44 -0.64 4.66
C VAL A 110 -1.23 -1.93 4.76
N GLY A 111 -1.20 -2.57 5.93
CA GLY A 111 -1.91 -3.83 6.20
C GLY A 111 -1.27 -5.07 5.58
N ALA A 112 0.01 -5.01 5.20
CA ALA A 112 0.71 -6.12 4.55
C ALA A 112 2.15 -6.34 5.05
N THR A 113 2.50 -5.92 6.27
CA THR A 113 3.88 -6.01 6.78
C THR A 113 4.39 -7.45 6.97
N TRP A 114 3.51 -8.44 6.91
CA TRP A 114 3.89 -9.85 6.86
C TRP A 114 4.81 -10.20 5.68
N ILE A 115 4.82 -9.40 4.59
CA ILE A 115 5.68 -9.61 3.40
C ILE A 115 7.18 -9.60 3.73
N ALA A 116 7.59 -8.92 4.79
CA ALA A 116 8.98 -8.84 5.23
C ALA A 116 9.15 -9.31 6.69
N GLY A 117 8.27 -10.19 7.18
CA GLY A 117 8.36 -10.76 8.51
C GLY A 117 7.95 -9.81 9.63
N GLY A 118 7.10 -8.81 9.35
CA GLY A 118 6.57 -7.86 10.31
C GLY A 118 7.08 -6.43 10.08
N VAL A 119 6.69 -5.53 10.97
CA VAL A 119 6.95 -4.08 10.84
C VAL A 119 8.44 -3.76 10.69
N ALA A 120 9.30 -4.35 11.51
CA ALA A 120 10.75 -4.05 11.49
C ALA A 120 11.39 -4.43 10.13
N GLY A 121 11.16 -5.64 9.65
CA GLY A 121 11.68 -6.08 8.35
C GLY A 121 11.09 -5.28 7.18
N THR A 122 9.82 -4.86 7.29
CA THR A 122 9.18 -4.01 6.27
C THR A 122 9.81 -2.60 6.24
N ILE A 123 10.15 -2.01 7.39
CA ILE A 123 10.89 -0.75 7.45
C ILE A 123 12.24 -0.87 6.72
N GLU A 124 13.00 -1.94 6.99
CA GLU A 124 14.28 -2.17 6.33
C GLU A 124 14.14 -2.36 4.82
N LEU A 125 13.11 -3.09 4.37
CA LEU A 125 12.81 -3.29 2.96
C LEU A 125 12.47 -1.97 2.26
N LEU A 126 11.53 -1.20 2.80
CA LEU A 126 11.09 0.08 2.26
C LEU A 126 12.22 1.11 2.20
N ALA A 127 13.09 1.16 3.23
CA ALA A 127 14.22 2.07 3.28
C ALA A 127 15.16 1.93 2.07
N ARG A 128 15.28 0.71 1.52
CA ARG A 128 16.12 0.43 0.34
C ARG A 128 15.62 1.11 -0.93
N SER A 129 14.33 1.43 -1.00
CA SER A 129 13.71 2.12 -2.15
C SER A 129 13.56 3.62 -1.95
N LEU A 130 13.91 4.16 -0.77
CA LEU A 130 13.74 5.58 -0.47
C LEU A 130 14.93 6.43 -0.94
N ARG A 131 14.62 7.67 -1.33
CA ARG A 131 15.63 8.74 -1.44
C ARG A 131 16.03 9.26 -0.06
N THR A 132 17.15 9.96 0.02
CA THR A 132 17.54 10.69 1.24
C THR A 132 16.44 11.67 1.63
N GLY A 133 16.01 11.64 2.90
CA GLY A 133 14.90 12.44 3.40
C GLY A 133 13.51 11.96 2.98
N GLY A 134 13.39 10.78 2.38
CA GLY A 134 12.11 10.16 2.08
C GLY A 134 11.37 9.66 3.33
N ILE A 135 10.10 9.37 3.19
CA ILE A 135 9.19 8.97 4.28
C ILE A 135 8.83 7.49 4.13
N ILE A 136 8.89 6.74 5.22
CA ILE A 136 8.29 5.40 5.34
C ILE A 136 6.89 5.56 5.90
N LEU A 137 5.90 4.98 5.21
CA LEU A 137 4.52 4.90 5.65
C LEU A 137 4.13 3.46 5.94
N ILE A 138 3.78 3.18 7.19
CA ILE A 138 3.30 1.85 7.61
C ILE A 138 1.93 2.01 8.26
N GLY A 139 1.00 1.16 7.86
CA GLY A 139 -0.31 1.00 8.48
C GLY A 139 -0.48 -0.41 9.00
N GLU A 140 -0.65 -0.56 10.32
CA GLU A 140 -0.90 -1.83 10.98
C GLU A 140 -1.91 -1.69 12.11
N PRO A 141 -2.75 -2.70 12.36
CA PRO A 141 -3.57 -2.74 13.55
C PRO A 141 -2.68 -2.90 14.79
N TYR A 142 -3.09 -2.31 15.89
CA TYR A 142 -2.43 -2.46 17.17
C TYR A 142 -3.43 -2.56 18.33
N TRP A 143 -3.03 -3.25 19.37
CA TRP A 143 -3.81 -3.35 20.59
C TRP A 143 -3.65 -2.08 21.44
N ARG A 144 -4.75 -1.37 21.71
CA ARG A 144 -4.73 -0.21 22.64
C ARG A 144 -4.57 -0.62 24.10
N GLN A 145 -4.93 -1.86 24.41
CA GLN A 145 -4.81 -2.50 25.73
C GLN A 145 -4.24 -3.89 25.51
N LEU A 146 -3.62 -4.48 26.51
CA LEU A 146 -3.17 -5.85 26.42
C LEU A 146 -4.35 -6.76 26.08
N PRO A 147 -4.20 -7.65 25.10
CA PRO A 147 -5.24 -8.60 24.76
C PRO A 147 -5.58 -9.51 25.95
N PRO A 148 -6.83 -9.94 26.12
CA PRO A 148 -7.27 -10.68 27.31
C PRO A 148 -6.61 -12.07 27.43
N THR A 149 -6.15 -12.66 26.35
CA THR A 149 -5.42 -13.93 26.33
C THR A 149 -4.35 -13.94 25.22
N GLU A 150 -3.34 -14.81 25.36
CA GLU A 150 -2.34 -15.03 24.32
C GLU A 150 -2.94 -15.53 23.01
N ASP A 151 -4.02 -16.30 23.06
CA ASP A 151 -4.67 -16.84 21.86
C ASP A 151 -5.36 -15.74 21.06
N VAL A 152 -5.91 -14.73 21.72
CA VAL A 152 -6.48 -13.55 21.06
C VAL A 152 -5.37 -12.69 20.45
N ALA A 153 -4.22 -12.57 21.11
CA ALA A 153 -3.07 -11.84 20.60
C ALA A 153 -2.46 -12.48 19.34
N LYS A 154 -2.52 -13.80 19.21
CA LYS A 154 -2.01 -14.55 18.06
C LYS A 154 -2.93 -14.51 16.82
N GLY A 155 -4.18 -14.10 17.00
CA GLY A 155 -5.18 -14.01 15.93
C GLY A 155 -5.22 -12.68 15.19
N CYS A 156 -4.28 -11.77 15.47
CA CYS A 156 -4.12 -10.50 14.78
C CYS A 156 -2.98 -10.55 13.76
#